data_f7f7b9aa0e730695672913290afc1e21
#
_entry.id   f7f7b9aa0e730695672913290afc1e21
#
_cell.length_a   1.000
_cell.length_b   1.000
_cell.length_c   1.000
_cell.angle_alpha   90.00
_cell.angle_beta   90.00
_cell.angle_gamma   90.00
#
_symmetry.space_group_name_H-M   'P 1'
#
loop_
_entity.id
_entity.type
_entity.pdbx_description
1 polymer ?
#
loop_
_entity_poly.entity_id
_entity_poly.type
_entity_poly.pdbx_seq_one_letter_code
_entity_poly.pdbx_strand_id
1 'polypeptide(L)'
;MTPLDQNKLINFKSGLYVVSTPIGNLMDITLNALKILKLSDLILCEDTRVSKKVLDKHNIKNKQLLAYHKFNEKKSVFKIMKLLEDKKIVSIISDAGTPCISDPGSILINESIKKKINIFSIPGPSSVISAISISGFSDKFIFYGFF
;
A
#
# COMPACT_ATOMS: atom_id res chain seq x y z
N MET A 1 23.38 -14.52 11.78
CA MET A 1 22.18 -13.63 11.78
C MET A 1 22.29 -12.72 12.98
N THR A 2 22.53 -11.44 12.79
CA THR A 2 22.51 -10.44 13.88
C THR A 2 21.09 -10.32 14.42
N PRO A 3 20.89 -10.23 15.76
CA PRO A 3 19.57 -10.00 16.32
C PRO A 3 18.98 -8.72 15.72
N LEU A 4 17.74 -8.82 15.23
CA LEU A 4 17.02 -7.64 14.78
C LEU A 4 16.86 -6.71 15.98
N ASP A 5 17.46 -5.55 15.88
CA ASP A 5 17.42 -4.52 16.93
C ASP A 5 15.97 -4.02 17.07
N GLN A 6 15.24 -4.62 18.02
CA GLN A 6 13.79 -4.40 18.21
C GLN A 6 13.46 -2.97 18.65
N ASN A 7 14.47 -2.16 18.99
CA ASN A 7 14.31 -0.80 19.52
C ASN A 7 14.61 0.31 18.52
N LYS A 8 14.94 0.01 17.26
CA LYS A 8 15.06 1.06 16.26
C LYS A 8 13.67 1.56 15.90
N LEU A 9 13.24 2.66 16.50
CA LEU A 9 12.08 3.43 16.07
C LEU A 9 12.22 3.72 14.57
N ILE A 10 11.44 3.03 13.75
CA ILE A 10 11.41 3.29 12.31
C ILE A 10 10.87 4.70 12.12
N ASN A 11 11.76 5.62 11.80
CA ASN A 11 11.36 6.99 11.47
C ASN A 11 10.91 7.01 10.01
N PHE A 12 9.59 7.03 9.82
CA PHE A 12 9.01 7.08 8.47
C PHE A 12 9.29 8.45 7.84
N LYS A 13 9.91 8.42 6.66
CA LYS A 13 10.22 9.63 5.88
C LYS A 13 9.02 10.03 5.02
N SER A 14 8.98 11.29 4.60
CA SER A 14 8.01 11.74 3.59
C SER A 14 8.17 10.96 2.28
N GLY A 15 7.05 10.67 1.62
CA GLY A 15 7.03 9.96 0.35
C GLY A 15 5.78 9.12 0.12
N LEU A 16 5.82 8.31 -0.93
CA LEU A 16 4.77 7.39 -1.31
C LEU A 16 5.01 6.01 -0.67
N TYR A 17 4.02 5.49 0.01
CA TYR A 17 4.04 4.16 0.63
C TYR A 17 3.07 3.22 -0.06
N VAL A 18 3.57 2.14 -0.62
CA VAL A 18 2.77 1.03 -1.17
C VAL A 18 2.55 0.03 -0.05
N VAL A 19 1.31 -0.05 0.46
CA VAL A 19 1.00 -0.76 1.70
C VAL A 19 0.07 -1.94 1.43
N SER A 20 0.53 -3.15 1.75
CA SER A 20 -0.30 -4.35 1.63
C SER A 20 -1.36 -4.39 2.73
N THR A 21 -2.57 -4.79 2.35
CA THR A 21 -3.76 -4.89 3.22
C THR A 21 -4.21 -6.35 3.38
N PRO A 22 -5.04 -6.65 4.38
CA PRO A 22 -5.54 -8.00 4.63
C PRO A 22 -6.27 -8.62 3.44
N ILE A 23 -6.17 -9.95 3.33
CA ILE A 23 -6.92 -10.78 2.38
C ILE A 23 -7.85 -11.69 3.19
N GLY A 24 -9.16 -11.38 3.20
CA GLY A 24 -10.18 -12.16 3.90
C GLY A 24 -10.22 -11.95 5.42
N ASN A 25 -9.09 -12.02 6.12
CA ASN A 25 -9.01 -11.82 7.56
C ASN A 25 -8.39 -10.46 7.90
N LEU A 26 -9.15 -9.56 8.51
CA LEU A 26 -8.71 -8.21 8.87
C LEU A 26 -7.52 -8.17 9.85
N MET A 27 -7.20 -9.29 10.51
CA MET A 27 -6.05 -9.38 11.42
C MET A 27 -4.73 -9.62 10.67
N ASP A 28 -4.76 -10.02 9.40
CA ASP A 28 -3.57 -10.26 8.59
C ASP A 28 -2.98 -8.94 8.06
N ILE A 29 -2.58 -8.09 8.99
CA ILE A 29 -1.95 -6.80 8.69
C ILE A 29 -0.67 -6.65 9.50
N THR A 30 0.37 -6.09 8.91
CA THR A 30 1.63 -5.91 9.61
C THR A 30 1.61 -4.71 10.55
N LEU A 31 2.39 -4.76 11.62
CA LEU A 31 2.55 -3.63 12.54
C LEU A 31 3.07 -2.37 11.83
N ASN A 32 3.94 -2.53 10.84
CA ASN A 32 4.44 -1.41 10.05
C ASN A 32 3.35 -0.80 9.16
N ALA A 33 2.46 -1.64 8.57
CA ALA A 33 1.31 -1.14 7.82
C ALA A 33 0.40 -0.30 8.73
N LEU A 34 0.09 -0.78 9.93
CA LEU A 34 -0.71 -0.01 10.90
C LEU A 34 -0.05 1.32 11.29
N LYS A 35 1.28 1.33 11.51
CA LYS A 35 2.02 2.54 11.85
C LYS A 35 1.97 3.57 10.72
N ILE A 36 2.29 3.15 9.49
CA ILE A 36 2.34 4.10 8.37
C ILE A 36 0.95 4.62 8.00
N LEU A 37 -0.09 3.79 8.05
CA LEU A 37 -1.46 4.23 7.82
C LEU A 37 -1.92 5.26 8.87
N LYS A 38 -1.49 5.10 10.13
CA LYS A 38 -1.72 6.13 11.19
C LYS A 38 -0.98 7.44 10.91
N LEU A 39 0.19 7.40 10.30
CA LEU A 39 1.01 8.58 10.01
C LEU A 39 0.64 9.25 8.68
N SER A 40 -0.05 8.57 7.79
CA SER A 40 -0.38 9.08 6.46
C SER A 40 -1.24 10.34 6.52
N ASP A 41 -0.85 11.36 5.77
CA ASP A 41 -1.64 12.58 5.51
C ASP A 41 -2.81 12.28 4.57
N LEU A 42 -2.58 11.37 3.59
CA LEU A 42 -3.58 10.92 2.63
C LEU A 42 -3.42 9.41 2.39
N ILE A 43 -4.54 8.70 2.34
CA ILE A 43 -4.59 7.29 1.95
C ILE A 43 -5.39 7.17 0.66
N LEU A 44 -4.72 6.70 -0.39
CA LEU A 44 -5.31 6.34 -1.66
C LEU A 44 -5.84 4.91 -1.57
N CYS A 45 -7.05 4.67 -2.00
CA CYS A 45 -7.69 3.36 -1.91
C CYS A 45 -8.67 3.14 -3.07
N GLU A 46 -8.86 1.91 -3.48
CA GLU A 46 -9.74 1.58 -4.60
C GLU A 46 -11.20 1.85 -4.22
N ASP A 47 -11.67 1.26 -3.11
CA ASP A 47 -12.98 1.56 -2.52
C ASP A 47 -12.82 2.08 -1.08
N THR A 48 -13.21 3.33 -0.86
CA THR A 48 -13.12 3.99 0.46
C THR A 48 -13.95 3.29 1.54
N ARG A 49 -15.03 2.59 1.16
CA ARG A 49 -15.89 1.86 2.11
C ARG A 49 -15.19 0.60 2.64
N VAL A 50 -14.50 -0.12 1.75
CA VAL A 50 -13.71 -1.32 2.11
C VAL A 50 -12.54 -0.90 3.00
N SER A 51 -11.78 0.08 2.55
CA SER A 51 -10.62 0.61 3.29
C SER A 51 -11.01 1.13 4.67
N LYS A 52 -12.16 1.82 4.78
CA LYS A 52 -12.66 2.30 6.07
C LYS A 52 -12.89 1.17 7.07
N LYS A 53 -13.42 0.01 6.63
CA LYS A 53 -13.60 -1.16 7.52
C LYS A 53 -12.27 -1.65 8.10
N VAL A 54 -11.22 -1.71 7.28
CA VAL A 54 -9.86 -2.09 7.72
C VAL A 54 -9.34 -1.07 8.74
N LEU A 55 -9.44 0.22 8.45
CA LEU A 55 -8.96 1.29 9.33
C LEU A 55 -9.72 1.33 10.66
N ASP A 56 -11.05 1.23 10.63
CA ASP A 56 -11.90 1.23 11.82
C ASP A 56 -11.61 0.02 12.73
N LYS A 57 -11.42 -1.17 12.14
CA LYS A 57 -11.03 -2.39 12.87
C LYS A 57 -9.76 -2.19 13.70
N HIS A 58 -8.81 -1.42 13.20
CA HIS A 58 -7.53 -1.16 13.84
C HIS A 58 -7.45 0.20 14.55
N ASN A 59 -8.60 0.83 14.81
CA ASN A 59 -8.70 2.14 15.50
C ASN A 59 -7.90 3.26 14.81
N ILE A 60 -7.82 3.24 13.48
CA ILE A 60 -7.22 4.31 12.67
C ILE A 60 -8.35 5.23 12.22
N LYS A 61 -8.53 6.33 12.94
CA LYS A 61 -9.62 7.29 12.74
C LYS A 61 -9.12 8.60 12.12
N ASN A 62 -10.07 9.38 11.59
CA ASN A 62 -9.83 10.75 11.08
C ASN A 62 -8.77 10.81 9.97
N LYS A 63 -8.74 9.79 9.09
CA LYS A 63 -7.86 9.78 7.92
C LYS A 63 -8.55 10.33 6.69
N GLN A 64 -7.81 11.13 5.93
CA GLN A 64 -8.25 11.56 4.62
C GLN A 64 -8.10 10.38 3.64
N LEU A 65 -9.22 9.92 3.09
CA LEU A 65 -9.28 8.88 2.08
C LEU A 65 -9.59 9.50 0.73
N LEU A 66 -8.93 9.02 -0.31
CA LEU A 66 -9.20 9.40 -1.69
C LEU A 66 -9.37 8.14 -2.53
N ALA A 67 -10.52 8.02 -3.18
CA ALA A 67 -10.74 6.94 -4.15
C ALA A 67 -9.76 7.10 -5.31
N TYR A 68 -8.99 6.04 -5.58
CA TYR A 68 -7.95 6.00 -6.59
C TYR A 68 -8.02 4.68 -7.35
N HIS A 69 -8.56 4.73 -8.56
CA HIS A 69 -8.84 3.57 -9.40
C HIS A 69 -8.52 3.89 -10.87
N LYS A 70 -8.49 2.88 -11.73
CA LYS A 70 -8.11 2.98 -13.15
C LYS A 70 -8.77 4.14 -13.90
N PHE A 71 -10.02 4.49 -13.56
CA PHE A 71 -10.77 5.54 -14.26
C PHE A 71 -10.43 6.97 -13.82
N ASN A 72 -9.90 7.16 -12.61
CA ASN A 72 -9.56 8.49 -12.09
C ASN A 72 -8.07 8.72 -11.86
N GLU A 73 -7.25 7.70 -12.02
CA GLU A 73 -5.81 7.69 -11.76
C GLU A 73 -5.12 8.90 -12.43
N LYS A 74 -5.31 9.08 -13.75
CA LYS A 74 -4.70 10.17 -14.51
C LYS A 74 -5.10 11.57 -14.02
N LYS A 75 -6.35 11.74 -13.59
CA LYS A 75 -6.85 13.05 -13.09
C LYS A 75 -6.32 13.37 -11.69
N SER A 76 -6.14 12.34 -10.88
CA SER A 76 -5.75 12.48 -9.47
C SER A 76 -4.25 12.68 -9.27
N VAL A 77 -3.42 12.18 -10.19
CA VAL A 77 -1.95 12.19 -10.08
C VAL A 77 -1.40 13.57 -9.77
N PHE A 78 -1.84 14.61 -10.48
CA PHE A 78 -1.32 15.97 -10.28
C PHE A 78 -1.50 16.46 -8.84
N LYS A 79 -2.70 16.28 -8.28
CA LYS A 79 -2.99 16.67 -6.88
C LYS A 79 -2.18 15.88 -5.88
N ILE A 80 -2.02 14.58 -6.11
CA ILE A 80 -1.26 13.69 -5.23
C ILE A 80 0.23 14.03 -5.28
N MET A 81 0.77 14.28 -6.47
CA MET A 81 2.17 14.66 -6.65
C MET A 81 2.51 15.95 -5.91
N LYS A 82 1.61 16.95 -5.90
CA LYS A 82 1.80 18.17 -5.13
C LYS A 82 1.98 17.88 -3.64
N LEU A 83 1.15 17.01 -3.05
CA LEU A 83 1.31 16.61 -1.64
C LEU A 83 2.66 15.91 -1.38
N LEU A 84 3.10 15.05 -2.30
CA LEU A 84 4.39 14.37 -2.18
C LEU A 84 5.57 15.35 -2.29
N GLU A 85 5.48 16.33 -3.15
CA GLU A 85 6.46 17.43 -3.27
C GLU A 85 6.47 18.30 -2.00
N ASP A 86 5.32 18.52 -1.37
CA ASP A 86 5.17 19.21 -0.08
C ASP A 86 5.61 18.35 1.12
N LYS A 87 6.37 17.25 0.87
CA LYS A 87 6.93 16.35 1.89
C LYS A 87 5.88 15.66 2.77
N LYS A 88 4.69 15.45 2.25
CA LYS A 88 3.64 14.68 2.91
C LYS A 88 3.89 13.17 2.80
N ILE A 89 3.26 12.42 3.70
CA ILE A 89 3.21 10.97 3.67
C ILE A 89 1.91 10.55 2.98
N VAL A 90 2.03 9.92 1.83
CA VAL A 90 0.89 9.39 1.09
C VAL A 90 1.00 7.87 1.03
N SER A 91 -0.04 7.17 1.46
CA SER A 91 -0.12 5.71 1.31
C SER A 91 -1.08 5.33 0.20
N ILE A 92 -0.74 4.27 -0.54
CA ILE A 92 -1.66 3.61 -1.48
C ILE A 92 -1.93 2.19 -0.98
N ILE A 93 -3.21 1.82 -0.93
CA ILE A 93 -3.72 0.51 -0.55
C ILE A 93 -4.71 0.01 -1.60
N SER A 94 -4.85 -1.29 -1.74
CA SER A 94 -5.92 -1.96 -2.49
C SER A 94 -6.99 -2.50 -1.54
N ASP A 95 -8.08 -3.00 -2.09
CA ASP A 95 -9.15 -3.60 -1.29
C ASP A 95 -8.70 -4.88 -0.59
N ALA A 96 -7.73 -5.61 -1.17
CA ALA A 96 -7.12 -6.79 -0.57
C ALA A 96 -5.72 -7.05 -1.15
N GLY A 97 -4.74 -7.35 -0.29
CA GLY A 97 -3.39 -7.73 -0.69
C GLY A 97 -2.48 -6.56 -1.03
N THR A 98 -1.56 -6.78 -1.96
CA THR A 98 -0.51 -5.82 -2.33
C THR A 98 -0.94 -4.98 -3.52
N PRO A 99 -1.05 -3.64 -3.38
CA PRO A 99 -1.49 -2.75 -4.46
C PRO A 99 -0.46 -2.64 -5.59
N CYS A 100 -0.86 -2.05 -6.71
CA CYS A 100 -0.05 -1.77 -7.90
C CYS A 100 0.35 -3.00 -8.72
N ILE A 101 -0.09 -4.21 -8.36
CA ILE A 101 0.11 -5.43 -9.14
C ILE A 101 -1.26 -5.88 -9.67
N SER A 102 -1.53 -5.64 -10.94
CA SER A 102 -2.85 -5.74 -11.58
C SER A 102 -3.89 -4.75 -10.99
N ASP A 103 -3.47 -3.86 -10.14
CA ASP A 103 -4.22 -2.82 -9.45
C ASP A 103 -3.76 -1.41 -9.89
N PRO A 104 -4.53 -0.35 -9.58
CA PRO A 104 -4.11 1.03 -9.80
C PRO A 104 -2.82 1.38 -9.04
N GLY A 105 -2.04 2.33 -9.57
CA GLY A 105 -0.84 2.85 -8.90
C GLY A 105 0.38 3.02 -9.78
N SER A 106 0.45 2.31 -10.91
CA SER A 106 1.62 2.35 -11.79
C SER A 106 1.93 3.76 -12.31
N ILE A 107 0.92 4.55 -12.65
CA ILE A 107 1.10 5.93 -13.12
C ILE A 107 1.71 6.80 -12.01
N LEU A 108 1.17 6.72 -10.79
CA LEU A 108 1.68 7.49 -9.65
C LEU A 108 3.11 7.09 -9.29
N ILE A 109 3.41 5.79 -9.30
CA ILE A 109 4.78 5.29 -9.06
C ILE A 109 5.74 5.85 -10.10
N ASN A 110 5.40 5.77 -11.40
CA ASN A 110 6.25 6.27 -12.47
C ASN A 110 6.48 7.79 -12.36
N GLU A 111 5.46 8.57 -12.08
CA GLU A 111 5.62 10.02 -11.86
C GLU A 111 6.46 10.33 -10.61
N SER A 112 6.30 9.55 -9.54
CA SER A 112 7.12 9.68 -8.33
C SER A 112 8.59 9.39 -8.61
N ILE A 113 8.89 8.35 -9.40
CA ILE A 113 10.26 8.03 -9.84
C ILE A 113 10.86 9.19 -10.66
N LYS A 114 10.14 9.71 -11.66
CA LYS A 114 10.60 10.84 -12.49
C LYS A 114 10.95 12.07 -11.65
N LYS A 115 10.17 12.34 -10.61
CA LYS A 115 10.37 13.48 -9.71
C LYS A 115 11.26 13.18 -8.50
N LYS A 116 11.90 12.01 -8.46
CA LYS A 116 12.80 11.57 -7.37
C LYS A 116 12.14 11.62 -5.99
N ILE A 117 10.83 11.37 -5.93
CA ILE A 117 10.10 11.18 -4.68
C ILE A 117 10.45 9.81 -4.11
N ASN A 118 10.65 9.74 -2.79
CA ASN A 118 10.89 8.47 -2.12
C ASN A 118 9.66 7.57 -2.24
N ILE A 119 9.90 6.30 -2.60
CA ILE A 119 8.87 5.28 -2.66
C ILE A 119 9.29 4.14 -1.74
N PHE A 120 8.37 3.72 -0.88
CA PHE A 120 8.60 2.66 0.10
C PHE A 120 7.56 1.56 -0.06
N SER A 121 7.99 0.32 -0.05
CA SER A 121 7.10 -0.83 0.06
C SER A 121 6.95 -1.25 1.52
N ILE A 122 5.72 -1.42 1.97
CA ILE A 122 5.38 -2.04 3.25
C ILE A 122 4.85 -3.44 2.94
N PRO A 123 5.69 -4.47 3.06
CA PRO A 123 5.32 -5.83 2.69
C PRO A 123 4.19 -6.36 3.59
N GLY A 124 3.42 -7.30 3.04
CA GLY A 124 2.31 -7.92 3.76
C GLY A 124 1.63 -8.99 2.93
N PRO A 125 0.32 -9.23 3.12
CA PRO A 125 -0.42 -10.27 2.43
C PRO A 125 -0.35 -10.17 0.91
N SER A 126 -0.19 -11.33 0.27
CA SER A 126 -0.21 -11.50 -1.18
C SER A 126 -0.93 -12.79 -1.53
N SER A 127 -2.02 -12.72 -2.28
CA SER A 127 -2.78 -13.90 -2.70
C SER A 127 -1.94 -14.84 -3.56
N VAL A 128 -1.12 -14.30 -4.45
CA VAL A 128 -0.23 -15.07 -5.33
C VAL A 128 0.74 -15.91 -4.51
N ILE A 129 1.45 -15.27 -3.60
CA ILE A 129 2.45 -15.97 -2.77
C ILE A 129 1.76 -16.98 -1.84
N SER A 130 0.63 -16.61 -1.23
CA SER A 130 -0.12 -17.51 -0.36
C SER A 130 -0.60 -18.76 -1.12
N ALA A 131 -1.13 -18.60 -2.32
CA ALA A 131 -1.59 -19.72 -3.14
C ALA A 131 -0.43 -20.65 -3.56
N ILE A 132 0.67 -20.08 -4.03
CA ILE A 132 1.84 -20.89 -4.45
C ILE A 132 2.45 -21.62 -3.27
N SER A 133 2.57 -21.00 -2.10
CA SER A 133 3.21 -21.62 -0.93
C SER A 133 2.53 -22.90 -0.43
N ILE A 134 1.23 -23.07 -0.72
CA ILE A 134 0.45 -24.27 -0.29
C ILE A 134 0.04 -25.16 -1.46
N SER A 135 0.38 -24.82 -2.71
CA SER A 135 -0.08 -25.54 -3.90
C SER A 135 0.60 -26.91 -4.08
N GLY A 136 1.80 -27.09 -3.53
CA GLY A 136 2.64 -28.24 -3.81
C GLY A 136 3.26 -28.24 -5.23
N PHE A 137 3.06 -27.16 -6.00
CA PHE A 137 3.68 -27.01 -7.33
C PHE A 137 5.13 -26.50 -7.21
N SER A 138 5.73 -26.18 -8.36
CA SER A 138 7.07 -25.60 -8.41
C SER A 138 7.14 -24.23 -7.68
N ASP A 139 8.29 -23.95 -7.09
CA ASP A 139 8.64 -22.61 -6.57
C ASP A 139 8.88 -21.56 -7.67
N LYS A 140 8.89 -22.00 -8.93
CA LYS A 140 9.01 -21.14 -10.11
C LYS A 140 7.65 -20.97 -10.76
N PHE A 141 7.21 -19.72 -10.87
CA PHE A 141 5.91 -19.37 -11.46
C PHE A 141 5.98 -18.02 -12.19
N ILE A 142 5.01 -17.80 -13.07
CA ILE A 142 4.81 -16.53 -13.77
C ILE A 142 3.43 -16.01 -13.37
N PHE A 143 3.38 -14.79 -12.82
CA PHE A 143 2.12 -14.09 -12.59
C PHE A 143 1.78 -13.26 -13.83
N TYR A 144 0.79 -13.70 -14.58
CA TYR A 144 0.39 -13.04 -15.83
C TYR A 144 -0.64 -11.94 -15.64
N GLY A 145 -1.29 -11.87 -14.47
CA GLY A 145 -2.41 -10.98 -14.19
C GLY A 145 -3.76 -11.65 -14.38
N PHE A 146 -4.80 -10.84 -14.58
CA PHE A 146 -6.15 -11.33 -14.87
C PHE A 146 -6.36 -11.43 -16.37
N PHE A 147 -7.15 -12.44 -16.80
CA PHE A 147 -7.56 -12.65 -18.18
C PHE A 147 -8.77 -11.82 -18.55
#